data_6ea791653ec7cac73f70b8f3a2647353
#
_entry.id   6ea791653ec7cac73f70b8f3a2647353
#
_cell.length_a   1.000
_cell.length_b   1.000
_cell.length_c   1.000
_cell.angle_alpha   90.00
_cell.angle_beta   90.00
_cell.angle_gamma   90.00
#
_symmetry.space_group_name_H-M   'P 1'
#
loop_
_entity.id
_entity.type
_entity.pdbx_description
1 polymer ?
#
loop_
_entity_poly.entity_id
_entity_poly.type
_entity_poly.pdbx_seq_one_letter_code
_entity_poly.pdbx_strand_id
1 'polypeptide(L)'
;MAGGENIVLIGMPGSGKSTVGVVLAKTLGMDFVDVDLLICRREDCTLQEILDRWGLDAFLQVEEETVLETEFRDTVIATGGSVPMSEKAMAHLAQHGRFVYLDVPLPELERRIHNITTRGIAFAPGQTLADIYALRTPLYRRWADATVSVVHTEHTVEPVVEEIIRVLRPEAECFRPAES
;
A
#
# COMPACT_ATOMS: atom_id res chain seq x y z
N MET A 1 20.78 -4.33 1.55
CA MET A 1 20.19 -2.97 1.48
C MET A 1 20.89 -2.14 2.52
N ALA A 2 21.25 -0.89 2.23
CA ALA A 2 21.77 0.02 3.26
C ALA A 2 20.65 0.22 4.28
N GLY A 3 20.92 -0.01 5.58
CA GLY A 3 19.91 -0.04 6.62
C GLY A 3 19.12 1.27 6.72
N GLY A 4 17.81 1.16 6.89
CA GLY A 4 16.90 2.27 7.19
C GLY A 4 15.92 2.66 6.10
N GLU A 5 15.89 2.01 4.93
CA GLU A 5 14.94 2.33 3.86
C GLU A 5 13.63 1.55 4.03
N ASN A 6 12.50 2.28 4.06
CA ASN A 6 11.17 1.67 4.14
C ASN A 6 10.70 1.14 2.77
N ILE A 7 9.79 0.18 2.78
CA ILE A 7 9.06 -0.28 1.59
C ILE A 7 7.60 0.13 1.75
N VAL A 8 7.11 0.97 0.86
CA VAL A 8 5.75 1.52 0.93
C VAL A 8 4.88 0.84 -0.13
N LEU A 9 3.93 0.03 0.31
CA LEU A 9 2.97 -0.64 -0.58
C LEU A 9 1.79 0.28 -0.85
N ILE A 10 1.59 0.62 -2.12
CA ILE A 10 0.47 1.43 -2.60
C ILE A 10 -0.40 0.62 -3.58
N GLY A 11 -1.65 1.01 -3.73
CA GLY A 11 -2.60 0.35 -4.64
C GLY A 11 -4.03 0.40 -4.14
N MET A 12 -4.93 -0.09 -4.96
CA MET A 12 -6.36 -0.08 -4.70
C MET A 12 -6.74 -0.81 -3.39
N PRO A 13 -7.85 -0.43 -2.74
CA PRO A 13 -8.48 -1.29 -1.74
C PRO A 13 -8.68 -2.71 -2.30
N GLY A 14 -8.40 -3.74 -1.51
CA GLY A 14 -8.49 -5.14 -1.97
C GLY A 14 -7.31 -5.62 -2.82
N SER A 15 -6.27 -4.81 -3.07
CA SER A 15 -5.07 -5.26 -3.81
C SER A 15 -4.18 -6.22 -3.02
N GLY A 16 -4.39 -6.37 -1.70
CA GLY A 16 -3.64 -7.32 -0.88
C GLY A 16 -2.45 -6.72 -0.13
N LYS A 17 -2.31 -5.40 -0.06
CA LYS A 17 -1.17 -4.71 0.59
C LYS A 17 -0.85 -5.22 2.00
N SER A 18 -1.87 -5.34 2.85
CA SER A 18 -1.67 -5.80 4.23
C SER A 18 -1.17 -7.24 4.29
N THR A 19 -1.75 -8.14 3.48
CA THR A 19 -1.36 -9.55 3.45
C THR A 19 0.04 -9.73 2.88
N VAL A 20 0.32 -9.11 1.74
CA VAL A 20 1.63 -9.10 1.09
C VAL A 20 2.67 -8.45 2.01
N GLY A 21 2.32 -7.31 2.64
CA GLY A 21 3.20 -6.55 3.51
C GLY A 21 3.69 -7.35 4.71
N VAL A 22 2.81 -8.08 5.39
CA VAL A 22 3.18 -8.95 6.52
C VAL A 22 4.19 -10.02 6.09
N VAL A 23 3.94 -10.70 4.97
CA VAL A 23 4.83 -11.76 4.47
C VAL A 23 6.16 -11.18 4.00
N LEU A 24 6.11 -10.05 3.29
CA LEU A 24 7.30 -9.34 2.81
C LEU A 24 8.18 -8.88 3.98
N ALA A 25 7.61 -8.26 4.99
CA ALA A 25 8.32 -7.81 6.19
C ALA A 25 9.00 -8.98 6.91
N LYS A 26 8.28 -10.07 7.12
CA LYS A 26 8.86 -11.30 7.70
C LYS A 26 10.01 -11.85 6.87
N THR A 27 9.86 -11.86 5.54
CA THR A 27 10.89 -12.40 4.63
C THR A 27 12.16 -11.54 4.63
N LEU A 28 12.02 -10.23 4.77
CA LEU A 28 13.14 -9.28 4.78
C LEU A 28 13.72 -9.00 6.17
N GLY A 29 13.05 -9.45 7.25
CA GLY A 29 13.43 -9.14 8.63
C GLY A 29 13.16 -7.68 9.00
N MET A 30 12.15 -7.05 8.39
CA MET A 30 11.71 -5.67 8.62
C MET A 30 10.49 -5.62 9.55
N ASP A 31 10.22 -4.46 10.14
CA ASP A 31 8.95 -4.21 10.81
C ASP A 31 7.80 -4.11 9.80
N PHE A 32 6.57 -4.29 10.29
CA PHE A 32 5.36 -4.12 9.48
C PHE A 32 4.39 -3.14 10.11
N VAL A 33 3.87 -2.22 9.32
CA VAL A 33 2.83 -1.28 9.72
C VAL A 33 1.73 -1.25 8.66
N ASP A 34 0.48 -1.34 9.13
CA ASP A 34 -0.72 -1.08 8.34
C ASP A 34 -1.33 0.26 8.79
N VAL A 35 -1.37 1.23 7.89
CA VAL A 35 -1.84 2.60 8.18
C VAL A 35 -3.31 2.59 8.58
N ASP A 36 -4.14 1.74 7.98
CA ASP A 36 -5.55 1.60 8.33
C ASP A 36 -5.72 1.17 9.80
N LEU A 37 -4.85 0.27 10.29
CA LEU A 37 -4.84 -0.14 11.70
C LEU A 37 -4.30 0.95 12.62
N LEU A 38 -3.33 1.76 12.17
CA LEU A 38 -2.87 2.92 12.96
C LEU A 38 -4.00 3.93 13.15
N ILE A 39 -4.74 4.25 12.10
CA ILE A 39 -5.89 5.15 12.16
C ILE A 39 -6.92 4.62 13.17
N CYS A 40 -7.30 3.34 13.05
CA CYS A 40 -8.28 2.75 13.97
C CYS A 40 -7.83 2.81 15.44
N ARG A 41 -6.53 2.63 15.72
CA ARG A 41 -5.98 2.71 17.07
C ARG A 41 -5.92 4.16 17.59
N ARG A 42 -5.57 5.11 16.73
CA ARG A 42 -5.51 6.53 17.05
C ARG A 42 -6.89 7.09 17.42
N GLU A 43 -7.90 6.77 16.59
CA GLU A 43 -9.25 7.32 16.71
C GLU A 43 -10.18 6.48 17.61
N ASP A 44 -9.70 5.33 18.11
CA ASP A 44 -10.47 4.35 18.90
C ASP A 44 -11.81 3.96 18.25
N CYS A 45 -11.83 3.87 16.92
CA CYS A 45 -12.99 3.47 16.13
C CYS A 45 -12.57 2.87 14.78
N THR A 46 -13.51 2.27 14.07
CA THR A 46 -13.28 1.71 12.75
C THR A 46 -13.23 2.80 11.67
N LEU A 47 -12.57 2.51 10.55
CA LEU A 47 -12.54 3.43 9.39
C LEU A 47 -13.95 3.75 8.89
N GLN A 48 -14.88 2.79 8.93
CA GLN A 48 -16.26 3.01 8.53
C GLN A 48 -16.97 3.98 9.48
N GLU A 49 -16.72 3.86 10.78
CA GLU A 49 -17.30 4.81 11.76
C GLU A 49 -16.76 6.23 11.57
N ILE A 50 -15.49 6.40 11.17
CA ILE A 50 -14.93 7.70 10.82
C ILE A 50 -15.69 8.30 9.64
N LEU A 51 -15.86 7.53 8.57
CA LEU A 51 -16.59 7.94 7.36
C LEU A 51 -18.05 8.27 7.66
N ASP A 52 -18.72 7.45 8.46
CA ASP A 52 -20.15 7.61 8.78
C ASP A 52 -20.41 8.83 9.69
N ARG A 53 -19.50 9.13 10.64
CA ARG A 53 -19.67 10.21 11.62
C ARG A 53 -19.15 11.54 11.10
N TRP A 54 -18.01 11.54 10.39
CA TRP A 54 -17.29 12.77 10.06
C TRP A 54 -17.14 13.01 8.56
N GLY A 55 -17.47 12.02 7.74
CA GLY A 55 -17.45 12.12 6.28
C GLY A 55 -16.06 11.92 5.68
N LEU A 56 -16.02 12.00 4.34
CA LEU A 56 -14.83 11.69 3.55
C LEU A 56 -13.67 12.67 3.80
N ASP A 57 -13.95 13.97 3.87
CA ASP A 57 -12.90 14.98 4.02
C ASP A 57 -12.16 14.83 5.36
N ALA A 58 -12.91 14.58 6.45
CA ALA A 58 -12.32 14.32 7.76
C ALA A 58 -11.51 13.01 7.77
N PHE A 59 -12.01 11.96 7.10
CA PHE A 59 -11.27 10.71 6.94
C PHE A 59 -9.92 10.94 6.25
N LEU A 60 -9.91 11.66 5.12
CA LEU A 60 -8.68 11.95 4.37
C LEU A 60 -7.70 12.79 5.19
N GLN A 61 -8.21 13.71 6.01
CA GLN A 61 -7.38 14.50 6.91
C GLN A 61 -6.74 13.62 7.99
N VAL A 62 -7.51 12.76 8.65
CA VAL A 62 -7.00 11.82 9.67
C VAL A 62 -5.96 10.87 9.07
N GLU A 63 -6.18 10.38 7.84
CA GLU A 63 -5.23 9.54 7.12
C GLU A 63 -3.92 10.30 6.86
N GLU A 64 -3.98 11.54 6.34
CA GLU A 64 -2.81 12.39 6.12
C GLU A 64 -2.05 12.64 7.44
N GLU A 65 -2.74 13.08 8.50
CA GLU A 65 -2.13 13.36 9.79
C GLU A 65 -1.47 12.12 10.41
N THR A 66 -2.14 10.96 10.34
CA THR A 66 -1.58 9.70 10.86
C THR A 66 -0.26 9.35 10.19
N VAL A 67 -0.16 9.55 8.87
CA VAL A 67 1.09 9.30 8.13
C VAL A 67 2.16 10.31 8.51
N LEU A 68 1.82 11.60 8.62
CA LEU A 68 2.78 12.68 8.92
C LEU A 68 3.36 12.60 10.33
N GLU A 69 2.58 12.13 11.30
CA GLU A 69 2.98 12.03 12.71
C GLU A 69 3.71 10.73 13.04
N THR A 70 3.75 9.75 12.12
CA THR A 70 4.37 8.45 12.36
C THR A 70 5.77 8.41 11.74
N GLU A 71 6.77 8.08 12.56
CA GLU A 71 8.11 7.77 12.07
C GLU A 71 8.21 6.29 11.69
N PHE A 72 8.72 6.01 10.49
CA PHE A 72 8.93 4.68 9.98
C PHE A 72 10.43 4.44 9.71
N ARG A 73 10.95 3.32 10.17
CA ARG A 73 12.35 2.90 9.94
C ARG A 73 12.41 1.39 9.72
N ASP A 74 13.12 0.95 8.70
CA ASP A 74 13.22 -0.47 8.35
C ASP A 74 11.84 -1.18 8.32
N THR A 75 10.84 -0.50 7.78
CA THR A 75 9.43 -0.91 7.88
C THR A 75 8.82 -1.14 6.51
N VAL A 76 8.07 -2.22 6.38
CA VAL A 76 7.12 -2.41 5.28
C VAL A 76 5.80 -1.75 5.68
N ILE A 77 5.38 -0.74 4.93
CA ILE A 77 4.21 0.10 5.20
C ILE A 77 3.11 -0.25 4.20
N ALA A 78 2.00 -0.81 4.66
CA ALA A 78 0.79 -0.95 3.87
C ALA A 78 -0.06 0.32 4.03
N THR A 79 -0.20 1.12 2.97
CA THR A 79 -0.98 2.35 3.01
C THR A 79 -2.48 2.09 2.84
N GLY A 80 -3.32 3.01 3.31
CA GLY A 80 -4.69 3.12 2.84
C GLY A 80 -4.75 3.41 1.33
N GLY A 81 -5.85 3.03 0.68
CA GLY A 81 -5.98 3.24 -0.78
C GLY A 81 -6.09 4.72 -1.19
N SER A 82 -6.36 5.62 -0.25
CA SER A 82 -6.49 7.07 -0.47
C SER A 82 -5.23 7.87 -0.14
N VAL A 83 -4.26 7.31 0.60
CA VAL A 83 -3.00 7.99 0.94
C VAL A 83 -2.33 8.67 -0.27
N PRO A 84 -2.25 8.06 -1.46
CA PRO A 84 -1.67 8.71 -2.64
C PRO A 84 -2.43 9.93 -3.20
N MET A 85 -3.58 10.27 -2.64
CA MET A 85 -4.28 11.53 -2.92
C MET A 85 -3.69 12.71 -2.15
N SER A 86 -2.98 12.45 -1.03
CA SER A 86 -2.27 13.47 -0.26
C SER A 86 -0.82 13.60 -0.72
N GLU A 87 -0.49 14.70 -1.40
CA GLU A 87 0.89 15.03 -1.78
C GLU A 87 1.82 15.16 -0.56
N LYS A 88 1.30 15.64 0.59
CA LYS A 88 2.09 15.80 1.82
C LYS A 88 2.45 14.45 2.42
N ALA A 89 1.47 13.55 2.56
CA ALA A 89 1.70 12.21 3.08
C ALA A 89 2.69 11.44 2.18
N MET A 90 2.53 11.52 0.87
CA MET A 90 3.42 10.86 -0.07
C MET A 90 4.82 11.44 -0.05
N ALA A 91 4.97 12.77 0.01
CA ALA A 91 6.28 13.42 0.13
C ALA A 91 6.99 13.07 1.46
N HIS A 92 6.24 12.90 2.56
CA HIS A 92 6.77 12.43 3.83
C HIS A 92 7.31 11.00 3.71
N LEU A 93 6.52 10.09 3.17
CA LEU A 93 6.93 8.69 2.97
C LEU A 93 8.12 8.56 2.00
N ALA A 94 8.19 9.42 0.98
CA ALA A 94 9.26 9.42 -0.02
C ALA A 94 10.65 9.79 0.54
N GLN A 95 10.72 10.44 1.72
CA GLN A 95 12.00 10.82 2.32
C GLN A 95 12.88 9.61 2.64
N HIS A 96 12.28 8.50 3.03
CA HIS A 96 12.97 7.29 3.47
C HIS A 96 12.32 6.00 2.98
N GLY A 97 11.49 6.05 1.93
CA GLY A 97 10.74 4.89 1.44
C GLY A 97 10.74 4.76 -0.07
N ARG A 98 10.71 3.50 -0.53
CA ARG A 98 10.50 3.14 -1.93
C ARG A 98 9.09 2.63 -2.13
N PHE A 99 8.42 3.14 -3.14
CA PHE A 99 7.02 2.82 -3.44
C PHE A 99 6.89 1.62 -4.37
N VAL A 100 6.14 0.63 -3.93
CA VAL A 100 5.76 -0.52 -4.75
C VAL A 100 4.26 -0.48 -4.98
N TYR A 101 3.86 -0.31 -6.23
CA TYR A 101 2.47 -0.36 -6.63
C TYR A 101 2.04 -1.79 -6.92
N LEU A 102 1.05 -2.28 -6.15
CA LEU A 102 0.39 -3.55 -6.41
C LEU A 102 -0.74 -3.32 -7.43
N ASP A 103 -0.45 -3.55 -8.71
CA ASP A 103 -1.39 -3.34 -9.82
C ASP A 103 -2.30 -4.56 -9.98
N VAL A 104 -3.53 -4.43 -9.51
CA VAL A 104 -4.59 -5.44 -9.62
C VAL A 104 -5.63 -4.94 -10.61
N PRO A 105 -5.97 -5.68 -11.66
CA PRO A 105 -7.01 -5.31 -12.63
C PRO A 105 -8.38 -5.12 -11.97
N LEU A 106 -9.17 -4.15 -12.46
CA LEU A 106 -10.50 -3.83 -11.92
C LEU A 106 -11.42 -5.06 -11.77
N PRO A 107 -11.55 -5.97 -12.77
CA PRO A 107 -12.42 -7.16 -12.62
C PRO A 107 -12.01 -8.06 -11.46
N GLU A 108 -10.72 -8.14 -11.18
CA GLU A 108 -10.21 -8.92 -10.04
C GLU A 108 -10.48 -8.23 -8.72
N LEU A 109 -10.38 -6.90 -8.65
CA LEU A 109 -10.77 -6.12 -7.46
C LEU A 109 -12.27 -6.26 -7.19
N GLU A 110 -13.12 -6.21 -8.20
CA GLU A 110 -14.56 -6.41 -8.09
C GLU A 110 -14.88 -7.81 -7.52
N ARG A 111 -14.14 -8.83 -7.95
CA ARG A 111 -14.28 -10.19 -7.42
C ARG A 111 -13.87 -10.30 -5.95
N ARG A 112 -12.82 -9.55 -5.52
CA ARG A 112 -12.30 -9.59 -4.14
C ARG A 112 -13.12 -8.76 -3.16
N ILE A 113 -13.74 -7.68 -3.64
CA ILE A 113 -14.46 -6.73 -2.81
C ILE A 113 -15.97 -6.96 -2.94
N HIS A 114 -16.51 -7.94 -2.19
CA HIS A 114 -17.95 -8.20 -2.18
C HIS A 114 -18.76 -7.18 -1.37
N ASN A 115 -18.11 -6.42 -0.46
CA ASN A 115 -18.76 -5.45 0.43
C ASN A 115 -17.98 -4.15 0.52
N ILE A 116 -18.14 -3.28 -0.48
CA ILE A 116 -17.49 -1.96 -0.53
C ILE A 116 -17.89 -1.09 0.66
N THR A 117 -19.15 -1.14 1.06
CA THR A 117 -19.75 -0.27 2.08
C THR A 117 -19.33 -0.61 3.53
N THR A 118 -18.78 -1.80 3.79
CA THR A 118 -18.46 -2.23 5.16
C THR A 118 -16.97 -2.21 5.48
N ARG A 119 -16.10 -1.89 4.51
CA ARG A 119 -14.64 -1.94 4.67
C ARG A 119 -13.98 -0.60 4.95
N GLY A 120 -14.73 0.47 5.16
CA GLY A 120 -14.14 1.80 5.36
C GLY A 120 -13.34 2.28 4.16
N ILE A 121 -13.81 2.00 2.95
CA ILE A 121 -13.17 2.48 1.73
C ILE A 121 -13.57 3.94 1.52
N ALA A 122 -12.59 4.84 1.48
CA ALA A 122 -12.81 6.26 1.24
C ALA A 122 -13.26 6.53 -0.20
N PHE A 123 -14.54 6.81 -0.39
CA PHE A 123 -15.11 7.29 -1.65
C PHE A 123 -16.32 8.19 -1.39
N ALA A 124 -16.60 9.09 -2.33
CA ALA A 124 -17.75 9.98 -2.22
C ALA A 124 -19.07 9.22 -2.45
N PRO A 125 -20.19 9.69 -1.87
CA PRO A 125 -21.50 9.09 -2.12
C PRO A 125 -21.79 8.97 -3.62
N GLY A 126 -22.18 7.77 -4.05
CA GLY A 126 -22.52 7.49 -5.45
C GLY A 126 -21.35 7.10 -6.35
N GLN A 127 -20.10 7.16 -5.88
CA GLN A 127 -18.96 6.61 -6.62
C GLN A 127 -18.96 5.09 -6.62
N THR A 128 -18.55 4.51 -7.73
CA THR A 128 -18.33 3.07 -7.89
C THR A 128 -16.85 2.73 -7.69
N LEU A 129 -16.55 1.42 -7.57
CA LEU A 129 -15.16 0.95 -7.55
C LEU A 129 -14.43 1.33 -8.85
N ALA A 130 -15.11 1.33 -9.99
CA ALA A 130 -14.56 1.75 -11.28
C ALA A 130 -14.18 3.23 -11.29
N ASP A 131 -14.99 4.10 -10.67
CA ASP A 131 -14.70 5.54 -10.58
C ASP A 131 -13.45 5.81 -9.74
N ILE A 132 -13.33 5.17 -8.58
CA ILE A 132 -12.13 5.32 -7.73
C ILE A 132 -10.90 4.66 -8.36
N TYR A 133 -11.08 3.56 -9.11
CA TYR A 133 -10.00 2.94 -9.87
C TYR A 133 -9.46 3.89 -10.94
N ALA A 134 -10.34 4.50 -11.73
CA ALA A 134 -9.95 5.46 -12.77
C ALA A 134 -9.26 6.71 -12.18
N LEU A 135 -9.74 7.18 -11.02
CA LEU A 135 -9.17 8.34 -10.32
C LEU A 135 -7.80 8.05 -9.72
N ARG A 136 -7.63 6.90 -9.04
CA ARG A 136 -6.44 6.62 -8.19
C ARG A 136 -5.32 5.91 -8.94
N THR A 137 -5.61 5.09 -9.96
CA THR A 137 -4.58 4.37 -10.72
C THR A 137 -3.49 5.28 -11.30
N PRO A 138 -3.81 6.47 -11.89
CA PRO A 138 -2.78 7.40 -12.33
C PRO A 138 -1.88 7.90 -11.20
N LEU A 139 -2.43 8.10 -9.99
CA LEU A 139 -1.66 8.53 -8.82
C LEU A 139 -0.71 7.44 -8.34
N TYR A 140 -1.18 6.18 -8.27
CA TYR A 140 -0.30 5.06 -7.92
C TYR A 140 0.88 4.94 -8.88
N ARG A 141 0.61 5.02 -10.19
CA ARG A 141 1.66 4.95 -11.22
C ARG A 141 2.65 6.10 -11.14
N ARG A 142 2.18 7.30 -10.80
CA ARG A 142 3.04 8.48 -10.64
C ARG A 142 4.03 8.34 -9.48
N TRP A 143 3.59 7.76 -8.36
CA TRP A 143 4.41 7.61 -7.17
C TRP A 143 5.27 6.34 -7.15
N ALA A 144 4.93 5.35 -7.94
CA ALA A 144 5.58 4.05 -7.91
C ALA A 144 7.03 4.10 -8.42
N ASP A 145 7.96 3.61 -7.60
CA ASP A 145 9.33 3.27 -8.03
C ASP A 145 9.35 1.92 -8.75
N ALA A 146 8.44 1.03 -8.38
CA ALA A 146 8.25 -0.26 -9.02
C ALA A 146 6.76 -0.63 -9.06
N THR A 147 6.35 -1.34 -10.11
CA THR A 147 4.98 -1.86 -10.25
C THR A 147 5.03 -3.37 -10.34
N VAL A 148 4.25 -4.03 -9.49
CA VAL A 148 4.09 -5.48 -9.48
C VAL A 148 2.66 -5.82 -9.88
N SER A 149 2.51 -6.54 -10.98
CA SER A 149 1.20 -7.00 -11.46
C SER A 149 0.74 -8.20 -10.62
N VAL A 150 -0.44 -8.07 -10.03
CA VAL A 150 -1.04 -9.12 -9.19
C VAL A 150 -2.19 -9.75 -9.96
N VAL A 151 -1.85 -10.58 -10.96
CA VAL A 151 -2.82 -11.34 -11.78
C VAL A 151 -2.84 -12.77 -11.28
N HIS A 152 -4.02 -13.25 -10.90
CA HIS A 152 -4.30 -14.67 -10.59
C HIS A 152 -3.30 -15.36 -9.64
N THR A 153 -3.12 -14.81 -8.46
CA THR A 153 -2.55 -15.63 -7.38
C THR A 153 -3.69 -16.41 -6.74
N GLU A 154 -4.01 -17.56 -7.31
CA GLU A 154 -4.88 -18.53 -6.62
C GLU A 154 -4.18 -18.92 -5.31
N HIS A 155 -4.60 -18.26 -4.22
CA HIS A 155 -4.34 -18.61 -2.82
C HIS A 155 -2.94 -18.41 -2.23
N THR A 156 -1.93 -17.93 -2.96
CA THR A 156 -0.58 -17.72 -2.39
C THR A 156 -0.05 -16.31 -2.63
N VAL A 157 0.59 -15.72 -1.62
CA VAL A 157 1.19 -14.37 -1.71
C VAL A 157 2.68 -14.42 -2.07
N GLU A 158 3.28 -15.60 -1.97
CA GLU A 158 4.72 -15.83 -2.16
C GLU A 158 5.22 -15.31 -3.51
N PRO A 159 4.57 -15.58 -4.67
CA PRO A 159 5.04 -15.08 -5.96
C PRO A 159 5.06 -13.54 -6.04
N VAL A 160 4.11 -12.88 -5.38
CA VAL A 160 4.06 -11.41 -5.32
C VAL A 160 5.22 -10.88 -4.49
N VAL A 161 5.49 -11.51 -3.34
CA VAL A 161 6.60 -11.16 -2.45
C VAL A 161 7.95 -11.35 -3.15
N GLU A 162 8.15 -12.48 -3.84
CA GLU A 162 9.36 -12.75 -4.62
C GLU A 162 9.59 -11.69 -5.72
N GLU A 163 8.53 -11.32 -6.43
CA GLU A 163 8.59 -10.29 -7.46
C GLU A 163 8.92 -8.91 -6.88
N ILE A 164 8.31 -8.54 -5.73
CA ILE A 164 8.67 -7.31 -5.03
C ILE A 164 10.15 -7.30 -4.66
N ILE A 165 10.65 -8.38 -4.08
CA ILE A 165 12.06 -8.50 -3.72
C ILE A 165 12.95 -8.38 -4.95
N ARG A 166 12.56 -8.99 -6.07
CA ARG A 166 13.30 -8.94 -7.33
C ARG A 166 13.40 -7.52 -7.88
N VAL A 167 12.29 -6.78 -7.93
CA VAL A 167 12.27 -5.42 -8.50
C VAL A 167 12.93 -4.38 -7.59
N LEU A 168 12.96 -4.62 -6.28
CA LEU A 168 13.60 -3.73 -5.33
C LEU A 168 15.12 -3.96 -5.18
N ARG A 169 15.62 -5.13 -5.57
CA ARG A 169 17.07 -5.37 -5.59
C ARG A 169 17.66 -4.64 -6.81
N PRO A 170 18.59 -3.68 -6.64
CA PRO A 170 19.44 -3.30 -7.75
C PRO A 170 20.14 -4.60 -8.22
N GLU A 171 20.30 -4.78 -9.53
CA GLU A 171 20.98 -5.95 -10.09
C GLU A 171 22.21 -6.26 -9.25
N ALA A 172 22.14 -7.36 -8.47
CA ALA A 172 23.32 -7.88 -7.82
C ALA A 172 24.29 -8.19 -8.94
N GLU A 173 25.45 -7.52 -8.95
CA GLU A 173 26.56 -7.83 -9.84
C GLU A 173 26.67 -9.34 -9.92
N CYS A 174 26.46 -9.86 -11.11
CA CYS A 174 26.58 -11.28 -11.41
C CYS A 174 27.98 -11.70 -10.92
N PHE A 175 28.03 -12.45 -9.83
CA PHE A 175 29.28 -13.01 -9.32
C PHE A 175 29.89 -13.83 -10.45
N ARG A 176 30.89 -13.25 -11.15
CA ARG A 176 31.75 -14.00 -12.05
C ARG A 176 32.71 -14.78 -11.17
N PRO A 177 32.64 -16.11 -11.16
CA PRO A 177 33.71 -16.89 -10.54
C PRO A 177 35.00 -16.50 -11.26
N ALA A 178 36.03 -16.18 -10.49
CA ALA A 178 37.37 -15.95 -11.04
C ALA A 178 37.80 -17.24 -11.74
N GLU A 179 38.00 -17.17 -13.05
CA GLU A 179 38.64 -18.23 -13.81
C GLU A 179 40.06 -18.40 -13.28
N SER A 180 40.34 -19.60 -12.76
CA SER A 180 41.68 -20.03 -12.31
C SER A 180 42.50 -20.52 -13.46
#